data_8c5589b685e3bbd5485322acda9cec15
#
_entry.id   8c5589b685e3bbd5485322acda9cec15
#
_cell.length_a   1.000
_cell.length_b   1.000
_cell.length_c   1.000
_cell.angle_alpha   90.00
_cell.angle_beta   90.00
_cell.angle_gamma   90.00
#
_symmetry.space_group_name_H-M   'P 1'
#
loop_
_entity.id
_entity.type
_entity.pdbx_description
1 polymer ?
#
loop_
_entity_poly.entity_id
_entity_poly.type
_entity_poly.pdbx_seq_one_letter_code
_entity_poly.pdbx_strand_id
1 'polypeptide(L)'
;MKKHILKLLIIVLVMVMFTIPVSAATPRFNNIGEATLFIDFDRDYTVYIGLSVAAYSHGSGVSGLVKLFDSEGTCLEIWSVSDYEKPISQEFTYPGIEGETYTATFTGYAYSNNGTPADRLELEITATCN
;
A
#
# COMPACT_ATOMS: atom_id res chain seq x y z
N MET A 1 -23.28 32.80 -36.69
CA MET A 1 -23.98 31.96 -35.73
C MET A 1 -23.62 30.48 -35.79
N LYS A 2 -23.67 29.83 -36.95
CA LYS A 2 -23.32 28.39 -37.05
C LYS A 2 -21.88 28.05 -36.59
N LYS A 3 -20.89 28.92 -36.87
CA LYS A 3 -19.49 28.70 -36.44
C LYS A 3 -19.28 28.80 -34.92
N HIS A 4 -20.05 29.60 -34.21
CA HIS A 4 -19.96 29.75 -32.76
C HIS A 4 -20.65 28.60 -32.03
N ILE A 5 -21.75 28.09 -32.56
CA ILE A 5 -22.47 26.93 -32.03
C ILE A 5 -21.59 25.68 -32.14
N LEU A 6 -20.87 25.49 -33.26
CA LEU A 6 -19.97 24.36 -33.45
C LEU A 6 -18.78 24.40 -32.48
N LYS A 7 -18.19 25.59 -32.26
CA LYS A 7 -17.11 25.76 -31.24
C LYS A 7 -17.61 25.47 -29.82
N LEU A 8 -18.80 25.94 -29.49
CA LEU A 8 -19.40 25.66 -28.15
C LEU A 8 -19.67 24.17 -27.98
N LEU A 9 -20.16 23.49 -29.00
CA LEU A 9 -20.42 22.05 -28.98
C LEU A 9 -19.14 21.25 -28.79
N ILE A 10 -18.03 21.63 -29.42
CA ILE A 10 -16.72 20.98 -29.26
C ILE A 10 -16.18 21.17 -27.83
N ILE A 11 -16.33 22.38 -27.28
CA ILE A 11 -15.88 22.65 -25.90
C ILE A 11 -16.68 21.80 -24.87
N VAL A 12 -18.00 21.70 -25.06
CA VAL A 12 -18.85 20.86 -24.19
C VAL A 12 -18.50 19.39 -24.36
N LEU A 13 -18.24 18.92 -25.56
CA LEU A 13 -17.84 17.53 -25.83
C LEU A 13 -16.47 17.19 -25.17
N VAL A 14 -15.52 18.13 -25.24
CA VAL A 14 -14.19 17.96 -24.57
C VAL A 14 -14.33 17.97 -23.06
N MET A 15 -15.17 18.82 -22.48
CA MET A 15 -15.42 18.81 -21.02
C MET A 15 -16.09 17.52 -20.54
N VAL A 16 -16.98 16.91 -21.33
CA VAL A 16 -17.62 15.63 -20.97
C VAL A 16 -16.63 14.47 -21.00
N MET A 17 -15.59 14.53 -21.84
CA MET A 17 -14.55 13.50 -21.89
C MET A 17 -13.62 13.48 -20.64
N PHE A 18 -13.53 14.57 -19.89
CA PHE A 18 -12.70 14.67 -18.69
C PHE A 18 -13.43 14.28 -17.39
N THR A 19 -14.70 13.95 -17.42
CA THR A 19 -15.51 13.59 -16.25
C THR A 19 -15.84 12.11 -16.15
N ILE A 20 -15.03 11.21 -16.75
CA ILE A 20 -15.17 9.78 -16.47
C ILE A 20 -14.59 9.55 -15.08
N PRO A 21 -15.41 9.24 -14.05
CA PRO A 21 -14.87 8.86 -12.76
C PRO A 21 -14.10 7.55 -12.95
N VAL A 22 -12.78 7.60 -12.82
CA VAL A 22 -11.98 6.40 -12.70
C VAL A 22 -12.29 5.82 -11.32
N SER A 23 -13.29 4.93 -11.23
CA SER A 23 -13.48 4.15 -10.02
C SER A 23 -12.35 3.12 -9.96
N ALA A 24 -11.35 3.38 -9.11
CA ALA A 24 -10.38 2.36 -8.75
C ALA A 24 -11.14 1.21 -8.09
N ALA A 25 -11.12 0.02 -8.70
CA ALA A 25 -11.67 -1.17 -8.08
C ALA A 25 -10.90 -1.43 -6.78
N THR A 26 -11.60 -1.46 -5.64
CA THR A 26 -11.00 -1.86 -4.36
C THR A 26 -10.56 -3.33 -4.47
N PRO A 27 -9.29 -3.68 -4.22
CA PRO A 27 -8.87 -5.06 -4.25
C PRO A 27 -9.72 -5.89 -3.29
N ARG A 28 -10.28 -7.00 -3.77
CA ARG A 28 -10.99 -7.94 -2.91
C ARG A 28 -10.06 -9.07 -2.54
N PHE A 29 -9.84 -9.22 -1.25
CA PHE A 29 -9.10 -10.35 -0.70
C PHE A 29 -10.05 -11.49 -0.32
N ASN A 30 -9.55 -12.74 -0.42
CA ASN A 30 -10.30 -13.92 -0.06
C ASN A 30 -10.17 -14.29 1.42
N ASN A 31 -9.02 -14.02 2.02
CA ASN A 31 -8.64 -14.49 3.35
C ASN A 31 -8.55 -13.37 4.39
N ILE A 32 -8.49 -12.13 3.93
CA ILE A 32 -8.35 -10.94 4.78
C ILE A 32 -9.35 -9.85 4.38
N GLY A 33 -9.73 -9.02 5.34
CA GLY A 33 -10.57 -7.85 5.10
C GLY A 33 -9.76 -6.64 4.67
N GLU A 34 -8.57 -6.46 5.27
CA GLU A 34 -7.73 -5.29 5.07
C GLU A 34 -6.27 -5.63 5.34
N ALA A 35 -5.37 -5.00 4.60
CA ALA A 35 -3.94 -4.98 4.88
C ALA A 35 -3.42 -3.55 4.77
N THR A 36 -2.65 -3.10 5.76
CA THR A 36 -2.11 -1.75 5.82
C THR A 36 -0.62 -1.80 6.13
N LEU A 37 0.16 -1.05 5.37
CA LEU A 37 1.56 -0.76 5.63
C LEU A 37 1.67 0.73 5.98
N PHE A 38 2.42 1.08 7.03
CA PHE A 38 2.62 2.46 7.42
C PHE A 38 4.08 2.75 7.77
N ILE A 39 4.49 4.02 7.64
CA ILE A 39 5.76 4.56 8.12
C ILE A 39 5.45 5.67 9.10
N ASP A 40 6.15 5.70 10.21
CA ASP A 40 6.17 6.78 11.18
C ASP A 40 7.62 7.08 11.62
N PHE A 41 7.83 8.24 12.25
CA PHE A 41 9.13 8.68 12.71
C PHE A 41 9.03 9.21 14.13
N ASP A 42 10.01 8.91 14.97
CA ASP A 42 10.13 9.54 16.28
C ASP A 42 11.02 10.81 16.26
N ARG A 43 11.21 11.38 17.44
CA ARG A 43 12.02 12.58 17.60
C ARG A 43 13.52 12.38 17.33
N ASP A 44 13.97 11.15 17.38
CA ASP A 44 15.36 10.75 17.13
C ASP A 44 15.55 10.27 15.67
N TYR A 45 14.55 10.54 14.82
CA TYR A 45 14.50 10.18 13.41
C TYR A 45 14.46 8.67 13.14
N THR A 46 14.21 7.85 14.16
CA THR A 46 14.00 6.41 13.96
C THR A 46 12.80 6.18 13.07
N VAL A 47 12.98 5.39 12.03
CA VAL A 47 11.92 4.98 11.12
C VAL A 47 11.19 3.78 11.73
N TYR A 48 9.88 3.88 11.89
CA TYR A 48 8.98 2.80 12.29
C TYR A 48 8.16 2.36 11.10
N ILE A 49 8.22 1.08 10.77
CA ILE A 49 7.43 0.49 9.68
C ILE A 49 6.49 -0.53 10.33
N GLY A 50 5.19 -0.35 10.13
CA GLY A 50 4.18 -1.25 10.65
C GLY A 50 3.40 -1.94 9.55
N LEU A 51 3.19 -3.24 9.71
CA LEU A 51 2.29 -4.06 8.90
C LEU A 51 1.14 -4.53 9.77
N SER A 52 -0.09 -4.23 9.37
CA SER A 52 -1.31 -4.67 10.04
C SER A 52 -2.22 -5.38 9.03
N VAL A 53 -2.70 -6.56 9.40
CA VAL A 53 -3.60 -7.34 8.55
C VAL A 53 -4.79 -7.83 9.38
N ALA A 54 -5.98 -7.46 8.94
CA ALA A 54 -7.24 -7.94 9.50
C ALA A 54 -7.69 -9.20 8.75
N ALA A 55 -7.40 -10.37 9.32
CA ALA A 55 -7.75 -11.65 8.74
C ALA A 55 -9.21 -12.04 9.03
N TYR A 56 -9.86 -12.70 8.04
CA TYR A 56 -11.14 -13.37 8.27
C TYR A 56 -10.96 -14.60 9.17
N SER A 57 -12.07 -15.17 9.64
CA SER A 57 -12.06 -16.32 10.55
C SER A 57 -11.32 -17.55 9.97
N HIS A 58 -11.34 -17.71 8.65
CA HIS A 58 -10.65 -18.79 7.93
C HIS A 58 -9.22 -18.43 7.47
N GLY A 59 -8.79 -17.19 7.68
CA GLY A 59 -7.41 -16.79 7.42
C GLY A 59 -6.47 -17.48 8.39
N SER A 60 -5.35 -18.02 7.90
CA SER A 60 -4.39 -18.80 8.70
C SER A 60 -3.06 -18.13 8.94
N GLY A 61 -2.74 -17.08 8.20
CA GLY A 61 -1.50 -16.34 8.40
C GLY A 61 -1.06 -15.55 7.18
N VAL A 62 0.02 -14.80 7.39
CA VAL A 62 0.67 -13.96 6.40
C VAL A 62 2.15 -14.27 6.37
N SER A 63 2.74 -14.35 5.19
CA SER A 63 4.19 -14.43 5.02
C SER A 63 4.67 -13.57 3.86
N GLY A 64 5.88 -13.04 3.96
CA GLY A 64 6.47 -12.22 2.92
C GLY A 64 7.68 -11.42 3.38
N LEU A 65 8.00 -10.37 2.65
CA LEU A 65 9.13 -9.51 2.92
C LEU A 65 8.68 -8.05 3.03
N VAL A 66 9.11 -7.39 4.09
CA VAL A 66 9.11 -5.93 4.21
C VAL A 66 10.47 -5.43 3.79
N LYS A 67 10.51 -4.45 2.90
CA LYS A 67 11.74 -3.80 2.44
C LYS A 67 11.66 -2.31 2.66
N LEU A 68 12.78 -1.70 3.03
CA LEU A 68 12.93 -0.27 3.16
C LEU A 68 13.93 0.24 2.13
N PHE A 69 13.56 1.31 1.44
CA PHE A 69 14.39 1.98 0.42
C PHE A 69 14.60 3.45 0.80
N ASP A 70 15.75 4.00 0.41
CA ASP A 70 16.01 5.43 0.47
C ASP A 70 15.42 6.17 -0.75
N SER A 71 15.65 7.48 -0.83
CA SER A 71 15.17 8.33 -1.93
C SER A 71 15.79 7.99 -3.29
N GLU A 72 16.94 7.34 -3.31
CA GLU A 72 17.63 6.90 -4.53
C GLU A 72 17.19 5.49 -4.98
N GLY A 73 16.30 4.84 -4.24
CA GLY A 73 15.83 3.49 -4.52
C GLY A 73 16.77 2.38 -4.05
N THR A 74 17.77 2.72 -3.21
CA THR A 74 18.65 1.74 -2.60
C THR A 74 17.92 1.00 -1.48
N CYS A 75 17.93 -0.34 -1.52
CA CYS A 75 17.37 -1.16 -0.45
C CYS A 75 18.27 -1.10 0.79
N LEU A 76 17.75 -0.54 1.87
CA LEU A 76 18.47 -0.34 3.13
C LEU A 76 18.38 -1.54 4.06
N GLU A 77 17.19 -2.17 4.12
CA GLU A 77 16.92 -3.29 5.02
C GLU A 77 15.80 -4.19 4.46
N ILE A 78 15.83 -5.46 4.82
CA ILE A 78 14.84 -6.47 4.46
C ILE A 78 14.49 -7.26 5.71
N TRP A 79 13.18 -7.35 6.03
CA TRP A 79 12.66 -8.17 7.13
C TRP A 79 11.73 -9.26 6.59
N SER A 80 11.91 -10.47 7.09
CA SER A 80 10.97 -11.56 6.81
C SER A 80 9.77 -11.46 7.76
N VAL A 81 8.58 -11.58 7.19
CA VAL A 81 7.32 -11.67 7.93
C VAL A 81 6.80 -13.10 7.85
N SER A 82 6.49 -13.68 8.98
CA SER A 82 5.79 -14.96 9.09
C SER A 82 4.97 -14.91 10.37
N ASP A 83 3.68 -14.63 10.27
CA ASP A 83 2.79 -14.44 11.40
C ASP A 83 1.50 -15.21 11.17
N TYR A 84 1.14 -16.03 12.14
CA TYR A 84 -0.05 -16.89 12.13
C TYR A 84 -1.04 -16.53 13.25
N GLU A 85 -0.75 -15.49 14.02
CA GLU A 85 -1.64 -14.96 15.05
C GLU A 85 -2.64 -13.97 14.45
N LYS A 86 -3.75 -13.76 15.17
CA LYS A 86 -4.82 -12.82 14.75
C LYS A 86 -5.16 -11.88 15.90
N PRO A 87 -5.21 -10.57 15.66
CA PRO A 87 -4.84 -9.83 14.42
C PRO A 87 -3.33 -9.88 14.16
N ILE A 88 -2.95 -9.82 12.89
CA ILE A 88 -1.55 -9.81 12.48
C ILE A 88 -1.05 -8.36 12.57
N SER A 89 -0.01 -8.15 13.37
CA SER A 89 0.62 -6.85 13.55
C SER A 89 2.11 -7.03 13.77
N GLN A 90 2.92 -6.44 12.90
CA GLN A 90 4.37 -6.48 12.95
C GLN A 90 4.93 -5.06 12.85
N GLU A 91 5.97 -4.75 13.63
CA GLU A 91 6.67 -3.48 13.57
C GLU A 91 8.17 -3.70 13.41
N PHE A 92 8.79 -2.88 12.57
CA PHE A 92 10.21 -2.89 12.28
C PHE A 92 10.77 -1.49 12.44
N THR A 93 12.03 -1.39 12.85
CA THR A 93 12.71 -0.11 13.05
C THR A 93 14.01 -0.03 12.27
N TYR A 94 14.34 1.19 11.84
CA TYR A 94 15.58 1.50 11.15
C TYR A 94 16.10 2.87 11.60
N PRO A 95 17.41 3.05 11.84
CA PRO A 95 17.96 4.36 12.17
C PRO A 95 17.87 5.29 10.95
N GLY A 96 16.97 6.27 11.04
CA GLY A 96 16.72 7.22 9.96
C GLY A 96 17.62 8.46 9.99
N ILE A 97 17.46 9.29 8.98
CA ILE A 97 18.16 10.56 8.79
C ILE A 97 17.12 11.65 8.54
N GLU A 98 17.25 12.77 9.27
CA GLU A 98 16.40 13.95 9.07
C GLU A 98 16.44 14.41 7.60
N GLY A 99 15.27 14.69 7.04
CA GLY A 99 15.10 15.16 5.67
C GLY A 99 15.10 14.05 4.61
N GLU A 100 15.47 12.80 4.97
CA GLU A 100 15.45 11.68 4.03
C GLU A 100 14.03 11.18 3.77
N THR A 101 13.78 10.80 2.52
CA THR A 101 12.52 10.18 2.11
C THR A 101 12.69 8.67 2.01
N TYR A 102 11.83 7.95 2.70
CA TYR A 102 11.84 6.49 2.74
C TYR A 102 10.61 5.89 2.07
N THR A 103 10.81 4.79 1.37
CA THR A 103 9.73 3.96 0.82
C THR A 103 9.80 2.58 1.44
N ALA A 104 8.70 2.16 2.08
CA ALA A 104 8.54 0.79 2.54
C ALA A 104 7.63 0.02 1.60
N THR A 105 7.95 -1.24 1.35
CA THR A 105 7.14 -2.17 0.57
C THR A 105 6.90 -3.45 1.36
N PHE A 106 5.72 -4.04 1.17
CA PHE A 106 5.45 -5.41 1.60
C PHE A 106 4.99 -6.23 0.41
N THR A 107 5.65 -7.35 0.19
CA THR A 107 5.27 -8.33 -0.84
C THR A 107 5.16 -9.70 -0.19
N GLY A 108 4.01 -10.34 -0.31
CA GLY A 108 3.78 -11.63 0.32
C GLY A 108 2.40 -12.19 0.03
N TYR A 109 1.99 -13.11 0.89
CA TYR A 109 0.73 -13.85 0.75
C TYR A 109 -0.01 -13.94 2.07
N ALA A 110 -1.34 -13.87 2.00
CA ALA A 110 -2.25 -14.21 3.09
C ALA A 110 -2.91 -15.55 2.79
N TYR A 111 -2.75 -16.50 3.70
CA TYR A 111 -3.19 -17.88 3.55
C TYR A 111 -4.54 -18.14 4.22
N SER A 112 -5.14 -19.28 3.89
CA SER A 112 -6.33 -19.80 4.57
C SER A 112 -6.12 -21.23 5.06
N ASN A 113 -6.96 -21.66 6.00
CA ASN A 113 -7.04 -23.03 6.48
C ASN A 113 -8.23 -23.80 5.93
N ASN A 114 -9.03 -23.21 5.05
CA ASN A 114 -10.24 -23.80 4.44
C ASN A 114 -10.08 -24.15 2.95
N GLY A 115 -8.84 -24.12 2.41
CA GLY A 115 -8.55 -24.40 1.02
C GLY A 115 -8.80 -23.26 0.04
N THR A 116 -9.22 -22.08 0.51
CA THR A 116 -9.31 -20.88 -0.33
C THR A 116 -7.92 -20.49 -0.85
N PRO A 117 -7.76 -20.11 -2.14
CA PRO A 117 -6.47 -19.66 -2.67
C PRO A 117 -5.87 -18.51 -1.85
N ALA A 118 -4.54 -18.48 -1.71
CA ALA A 118 -3.85 -17.38 -1.01
C ALA A 118 -4.06 -16.05 -1.73
N ASP A 119 -4.20 -14.98 -0.94
CA ASP A 119 -4.19 -13.62 -1.46
C ASP A 119 -2.75 -13.16 -1.65
N ARG A 120 -2.42 -12.61 -2.81
CA ARG A 120 -1.17 -11.90 -3.04
C ARG A 120 -1.30 -10.48 -2.51
N LEU A 121 -0.35 -10.08 -1.67
CA LEU A 121 -0.29 -8.74 -1.09
C LEU A 121 0.91 -7.98 -1.66
N GLU A 122 0.64 -6.78 -2.17
CA GLU A 122 1.65 -5.82 -2.60
C GLU A 122 1.25 -4.45 -2.03
N LEU A 123 1.99 -4.00 -1.03
CA LEU A 123 1.75 -2.72 -0.36
C LEU A 123 2.99 -1.84 -0.49
N GLU A 124 2.77 -0.54 -0.64
CA GLU A 124 3.83 0.46 -0.71
C GLU A 124 3.41 1.74 -0.02
N ILE A 125 4.33 2.36 0.71
CA ILE A 125 4.15 3.67 1.33
C ILE A 125 5.46 4.45 1.31
N THR A 126 5.36 5.76 1.07
CA THR A 126 6.50 6.68 1.07
C THR A 126 6.25 7.81 2.05
N ALA A 127 7.24 8.15 2.85
CA ALA A 127 7.18 9.25 3.81
C ALA A 127 8.55 9.92 3.97
N THR A 128 8.54 11.21 4.30
CA THR A 128 9.75 12.00 4.57
C THR A 128 9.93 12.20 6.06
N CYS A 129 11.14 11.96 6.54
CA CYS A 129 11.56 12.16 7.93
C CYS A 129 11.81 13.66 8.18
N ASN A 130 10.87 14.35 8.85
CA ASN A 130 10.94 15.79 9.14
C ASN A 130 11.13 16.06 10.63
#